data_36b9eeab7cec322d1b6d66a6bb6ccc41
#
_entry.id   36b9eeab7cec322d1b6d66a6bb6ccc41
#
_cell.length_a   1.000
_cell.length_b   1.000
_cell.length_c   1.000
_cell.angle_alpha   90.00
_cell.angle_beta   90.00
_cell.angle_gamma   90.00
#
_symmetry.space_group_name_H-M   'P 1'
#
loop_
_entity.id
_entity.type
_entity.pdbx_description
1 polymer ?
#
loop_
_entity_poly.entity_id
_entity_poly.type
_entity_poly.pdbx_seq_one_letter_code
_entity_poly.pdbx_strand_id
1 'polypeptide(L)'
;LTKPQLNILPAEDPVEYELEGVGQVQIKDDIGLSFAAALRSFLRQDPEIILVGEMRDKETVDIGLKAALTGHLVFSTLHTNDAPSTITRLQNMGTPDYLISAACQLVVAQRLARRNCKDCKVPDDDVNPKVLQDLGFTAEVASRVKAIKGKGCPKCKDTGYKGRQGIYCLLYTSDAADE
;
A
#
# COMPACT_ATOMS: atom_id res chain seq x y z
N LEU A 1 -4.12 15.15 -4.85
CA LEU A 1 -4.05 14.80 -6.29
C LEU A 1 -5.21 15.37 -7.10
N THR A 2 -6.37 15.62 -6.48
CA THR A 2 -7.54 16.17 -7.14
C THR A 2 -7.33 17.65 -7.48
N LYS A 3 -6.83 17.91 -8.69
CA LYS A 3 -6.84 19.25 -9.28
C LYS A 3 -7.82 19.23 -10.45
N PRO A 4 -8.60 20.32 -10.67
CA PRO A 4 -9.60 20.38 -11.76
C PRO A 4 -9.04 20.16 -13.16
N GLN A 5 -7.70 20.15 -13.28
CA GLN A 5 -6.97 20.04 -14.55
C GLN A 5 -6.47 18.62 -14.84
N LEU A 6 -6.65 17.66 -13.91
CA LEU A 6 -6.16 16.29 -14.07
C LEU A 6 -7.33 15.35 -14.31
N ASN A 7 -7.25 14.57 -15.38
CA ASN A 7 -8.19 13.49 -15.65
C ASN A 7 -7.79 12.24 -14.84
N ILE A 8 -8.53 11.99 -13.75
CA ILE A 8 -8.28 10.90 -12.82
C ILE A 8 -9.37 9.85 -12.99
N LEU A 9 -8.99 8.64 -13.37
CA LEU A 9 -9.91 7.55 -13.66
C LEU A 9 -9.66 6.33 -12.76
N PRO A 10 -10.39 6.19 -11.65
CA PRO A 10 -10.37 4.99 -10.83
C PRO A 10 -11.34 3.93 -11.34
N ALA A 11 -10.90 2.66 -11.33
CA ALA A 11 -11.74 1.48 -11.41
C ALA A 11 -11.72 0.77 -10.04
N GLU A 12 -12.86 0.58 -9.42
CA GLU A 12 -12.98 0.14 -8.02
C GLU A 12 -14.02 -0.99 -7.88
N ASP A 13 -13.82 -1.85 -6.86
CA ASP A 13 -14.73 -2.96 -6.55
C ASP A 13 -14.81 -3.18 -5.02
N PRO A 14 -15.79 -2.53 -4.37
CA PRO A 14 -16.69 -1.45 -4.84
C PRO A 14 -16.05 -0.05 -4.76
N VAL A 15 -16.76 0.97 -5.23
CA VAL A 15 -16.46 2.38 -4.94
C VAL A 15 -16.75 2.63 -3.46
N GLU A 16 -15.69 2.96 -2.68
CA GLU A 16 -15.79 3.17 -1.22
C GLU A 16 -16.35 4.56 -0.87
N TYR A 17 -15.91 5.57 -1.60
CA TYR A 17 -16.33 6.97 -1.41
C TYR A 17 -16.49 7.66 -2.75
N GLU A 18 -17.58 8.40 -2.93
CA GLU A 18 -17.74 9.27 -4.09
C GLU A 18 -16.84 10.50 -3.95
N LEU A 19 -16.03 10.75 -4.97
CA LEU A 19 -15.08 11.86 -5.02
C LEU A 19 -15.51 12.85 -6.11
N GLU A 20 -15.77 14.09 -5.71
CA GLU A 20 -16.15 15.15 -6.65
C GLU A 20 -15.01 15.42 -7.66
N GLY A 21 -15.34 15.50 -8.94
CA GLY A 21 -14.39 15.76 -10.02
C GLY A 21 -13.50 14.57 -10.42
N VAL A 22 -13.83 13.34 -9.98
CA VAL A 22 -13.13 12.10 -10.31
C VAL A 22 -14.05 11.15 -11.07
N GLY A 23 -13.62 10.65 -12.21
CA GLY A 23 -14.37 9.74 -13.07
C GLY A 23 -14.36 8.29 -12.57
N GLN A 24 -14.99 8.01 -11.42
CA GLN A 24 -15.00 6.70 -10.79
C GLN A 24 -15.88 5.69 -11.54
N VAL A 25 -15.33 4.50 -11.78
CA VAL A 25 -16.03 3.38 -12.42
C VAL A 25 -16.09 2.22 -11.45
N GLN A 26 -17.31 1.79 -11.12
CA GLN A 26 -17.50 0.57 -10.35
C GLN A 26 -17.45 -0.64 -11.27
N ILE A 27 -16.61 -1.61 -10.93
CA ILE A 27 -16.50 -2.90 -11.62
C ILE A 27 -17.78 -3.71 -11.43
N LYS A 28 -18.20 -4.39 -12.52
CA LYS A 28 -19.36 -5.26 -12.57
C LYS A 28 -19.05 -6.44 -13.49
N ASP A 29 -18.41 -7.48 -12.95
CA ASP A 29 -17.99 -8.64 -13.71
C ASP A 29 -19.16 -9.41 -14.32
N ASP A 30 -20.32 -9.39 -13.69
CA ASP A 30 -21.57 -10.02 -14.15
C ASP A 30 -22.05 -9.51 -15.52
N ILE A 31 -21.69 -8.26 -15.88
CA ILE A 31 -22.01 -7.70 -17.20
C ILE A 31 -20.76 -7.50 -18.07
N GLY A 32 -19.62 -8.10 -17.69
CA GLY A 32 -18.37 -8.03 -18.45
C GLY A 32 -17.56 -6.74 -18.25
N LEU A 33 -17.94 -5.87 -17.29
CA LEU A 33 -17.15 -4.69 -16.92
C LEU A 33 -16.09 -5.07 -15.89
N SER A 34 -15.03 -5.73 -16.35
CA SER A 34 -13.88 -6.12 -15.53
C SER A 34 -12.86 -4.97 -15.41
N PHE A 35 -11.88 -5.12 -14.50
CA PHE A 35 -10.75 -4.19 -14.41
C PHE A 35 -10.01 -4.02 -15.75
N ALA A 36 -9.74 -5.12 -16.46
CA ALA A 36 -9.10 -5.08 -17.77
C ALA A 36 -9.94 -4.32 -18.81
N ALA A 37 -11.26 -4.51 -18.83
CA ALA A 37 -12.17 -3.81 -19.73
C ALA A 37 -12.20 -2.30 -19.43
N ALA A 38 -12.29 -1.93 -18.15
CA ALA A 38 -12.27 -0.54 -17.70
C ALA A 38 -10.95 0.15 -18.10
N LEU A 39 -9.79 -0.48 -17.82
CA LEU A 39 -8.48 0.04 -18.19
C LEU A 39 -8.34 0.31 -19.69
N ARG A 40 -8.76 -0.62 -20.54
CA ARG A 40 -8.74 -0.41 -22.00
C ARG A 40 -9.58 0.78 -22.43
N SER A 41 -10.68 1.03 -21.73
CA SER A 41 -11.53 2.19 -21.99
C SER A 41 -10.85 3.48 -21.53
N PHE A 42 -10.24 3.47 -20.35
CA PHE A 42 -9.53 4.62 -19.77
C PHE A 42 -8.41 5.12 -20.69
N LEU A 43 -7.60 4.23 -21.23
CA LEU A 43 -6.50 4.58 -22.15
C LEU A 43 -6.94 5.31 -23.43
N ARG A 44 -8.25 5.37 -23.71
CA ARG A 44 -8.82 6.15 -24.84
C ARG A 44 -9.45 7.48 -24.39
N GLN A 45 -9.34 7.81 -23.12
CA GLN A 45 -9.94 8.99 -22.51
C GLN A 45 -8.90 10.01 -22.03
N ASP A 46 -7.65 9.83 -22.47
CA ASP A 46 -6.51 10.72 -22.17
C ASP A 46 -6.34 10.95 -20.64
N PRO A 47 -6.15 9.88 -19.84
CA PRO A 47 -6.01 10.00 -18.41
C PRO A 47 -4.59 10.41 -18.01
N GLU A 48 -4.43 11.31 -17.05
CA GLU A 48 -3.13 11.54 -16.40
C GLU A 48 -2.89 10.55 -15.27
N ILE A 49 -3.96 10.18 -14.54
CA ILE A 49 -3.87 9.28 -13.39
C ILE A 49 -4.90 8.17 -13.52
N ILE A 50 -4.44 6.94 -13.45
CA ILE A 50 -5.27 5.74 -13.43
C ILE A 50 -5.13 5.07 -12.06
N LEU A 51 -6.25 4.73 -11.43
CA LEU A 51 -6.25 3.89 -10.24
C LEU A 51 -6.99 2.59 -10.55
N VAL A 52 -6.30 1.48 -10.35
CA VAL A 52 -6.88 0.14 -10.44
C VAL A 52 -7.02 -0.38 -9.02
N GLY A 53 -8.23 -0.55 -8.56
CA GLY A 53 -8.53 -0.95 -7.17
C GLY A 53 -7.67 -2.13 -6.73
N GLU A 54 -7.56 -3.14 -7.59
CA GLU A 54 -6.60 -4.24 -7.43
C GLU A 54 -6.26 -4.92 -8.76
N MET A 55 -5.10 -5.58 -8.81
CA MET A 55 -4.67 -6.43 -9.93
C MET A 55 -4.75 -7.89 -9.50
N ARG A 56 -5.76 -8.61 -10.02
CA ARG A 56 -6.02 -10.02 -9.70
C ARG A 56 -5.49 -10.98 -10.76
N ASP A 57 -5.35 -10.53 -12.00
CA ASP A 57 -5.04 -11.34 -13.16
C ASP A 57 -3.95 -10.72 -14.03
N LYS A 58 -3.33 -11.58 -14.86
CA LYS A 58 -2.24 -11.18 -15.77
C LYS A 58 -2.65 -10.10 -16.75
N GLU A 59 -3.87 -10.16 -17.28
CA GLU A 59 -4.35 -9.23 -18.29
C GLU A 59 -4.41 -7.80 -17.74
N THR A 60 -4.99 -7.63 -16.55
CA THR A 60 -5.06 -6.35 -15.84
C THR A 60 -3.66 -5.81 -15.54
N VAL A 61 -2.74 -6.67 -15.06
CA VAL A 61 -1.35 -6.31 -14.78
C VAL A 61 -0.65 -5.83 -16.06
N ASP A 62 -0.74 -6.59 -17.15
CA ASP A 62 -0.08 -6.26 -18.42
C ASP A 62 -0.56 -4.90 -18.98
N ILE A 63 -1.85 -4.61 -18.87
CA ILE A 63 -2.40 -3.32 -19.33
C ILE A 63 -1.91 -2.18 -18.43
N GLY A 64 -1.96 -2.36 -17.11
CA GLY A 64 -1.54 -1.33 -16.15
C GLY A 64 -0.05 -0.98 -16.26
N LEU A 65 0.82 -1.98 -16.35
CA LEU A 65 2.26 -1.75 -16.52
C LEU A 65 2.59 -1.09 -17.86
N LYS A 66 1.93 -1.49 -18.95
CA LYS A 66 2.10 -0.84 -20.26
C LYS A 66 1.62 0.61 -20.23
N ALA A 67 0.52 0.89 -19.54
CA ALA A 67 0.05 2.26 -19.33
C ALA A 67 1.10 3.10 -18.60
N ALA A 68 1.70 2.56 -17.52
CA ALA A 68 2.76 3.23 -16.78
C ALA A 68 3.98 3.55 -17.69
N LEU A 69 4.39 2.62 -18.56
CA LEU A 69 5.49 2.85 -19.51
C LEU A 69 5.19 3.89 -20.59
N THR A 70 3.91 4.15 -20.85
CA THR A 70 3.49 5.17 -21.83
C THR A 70 3.21 6.54 -21.23
N GLY A 71 3.63 6.76 -19.97
CA GLY A 71 3.62 8.07 -19.33
C GLY A 71 2.45 8.32 -18.39
N HIS A 72 1.56 7.35 -18.17
CA HIS A 72 0.46 7.49 -17.22
C HIS A 72 0.93 7.18 -15.79
N LEU A 73 0.45 7.93 -14.81
CA LEU A 73 0.65 7.58 -13.40
C LEU A 73 -0.39 6.53 -12.99
N VAL A 74 0.07 5.30 -12.76
CA VAL A 74 -0.80 4.17 -12.43
C VAL A 74 -0.62 3.77 -10.97
N PHE A 75 -1.72 3.76 -10.22
CA PHE A 75 -1.79 3.22 -8.86
C PHE A 75 -2.60 1.92 -8.86
N SER A 76 -2.17 0.96 -8.07
CA SER A 76 -2.93 -0.26 -7.84
C SER A 76 -2.61 -0.90 -6.50
N THR A 77 -3.38 -1.92 -6.13
CA THR A 77 -3.08 -2.77 -4.98
C THR A 77 -2.86 -4.22 -5.42
N LEU A 78 -2.09 -4.93 -4.61
CA LEU A 78 -1.91 -6.38 -4.71
C LEU A 78 -2.02 -6.97 -3.31
N HIS A 79 -2.64 -8.14 -3.20
CA HIS A 79 -2.74 -8.87 -1.93
C HIS A 79 -1.45 -9.64 -1.69
N THR A 80 -0.51 -9.02 -0.97
CA THR A 80 0.77 -9.60 -0.57
C THR A 80 1.07 -9.30 0.89
N ASN A 81 1.95 -10.10 1.50
CA ASN A 81 2.28 -9.94 2.92
C ASN A 81 3.26 -8.80 3.19
N ASP A 82 4.11 -8.47 2.24
CA ASP A 82 5.16 -7.46 2.33
C ASP A 82 5.49 -6.89 0.95
N ALA A 83 6.34 -5.85 0.89
CA ALA A 83 6.70 -5.19 -0.35
C ALA A 83 7.53 -6.10 -1.30
N PRO A 84 8.55 -6.85 -0.85
CA PRO A 84 9.28 -7.77 -1.74
C PRO A 84 8.40 -8.86 -2.36
N SER A 85 7.47 -9.44 -1.59
CA SER A 85 6.52 -10.47 -2.08
C SER A 85 5.65 -9.97 -3.24
N THR A 86 5.47 -8.66 -3.38
CA THR A 86 4.75 -8.06 -4.49
C THR A 86 5.43 -8.34 -5.83
N ILE A 87 6.76 -8.25 -5.87
CA ILE A 87 7.54 -8.56 -7.08
C ILE A 87 7.36 -10.03 -7.46
N THR A 88 7.54 -10.94 -6.50
CA THR A 88 7.31 -12.38 -6.71
C THR A 88 5.88 -12.66 -7.16
N ARG A 89 4.89 -11.94 -6.64
CA ARG A 89 3.49 -12.09 -7.04
C ARG A 89 3.28 -11.71 -8.51
N LEU A 90 3.85 -10.59 -8.96
CA LEU A 90 3.81 -10.16 -10.36
C LEU A 90 4.48 -11.19 -11.29
N GLN A 91 5.65 -11.72 -10.91
CA GLN A 91 6.33 -12.80 -11.63
C GLN A 91 5.46 -14.06 -11.75
N ASN A 92 4.84 -14.49 -10.63
CA ASN A 92 3.95 -15.66 -10.61
C ASN A 92 2.69 -15.46 -11.47
N MET A 93 2.25 -14.21 -11.68
CA MET A 93 1.18 -13.88 -12.63
C MET A 93 1.66 -13.89 -14.08
N GLY A 94 2.95 -14.19 -14.33
CA GLY A 94 3.55 -14.31 -15.67
C GLY A 94 4.00 -12.98 -16.26
N THR A 95 4.27 -11.97 -15.40
CA THR A 95 4.84 -10.69 -15.84
C THR A 95 6.35 -10.81 -15.98
N PRO A 96 6.95 -10.44 -17.12
CA PRO A 96 8.39 -10.46 -17.30
C PRO A 96 9.13 -9.49 -16.36
N ASP A 97 10.31 -9.88 -15.87
CA ASP A 97 11.11 -9.11 -14.91
C ASP A 97 11.47 -7.71 -15.43
N TYR A 98 11.84 -7.62 -16.71
CA TYR A 98 12.19 -6.34 -17.33
C TYR A 98 11.02 -5.35 -17.34
N LEU A 99 9.78 -5.85 -17.44
CA LEU A 99 8.58 -5.02 -17.41
C LEU A 99 8.28 -4.54 -16.01
N ILE A 100 8.48 -5.40 -15.00
CA ILE A 100 8.31 -5.04 -13.59
C ILE A 100 9.33 -3.95 -13.23
N SER A 101 10.62 -4.16 -13.54
CA SER A 101 11.67 -3.21 -13.18
C SER A 101 11.54 -1.87 -13.90
N ALA A 102 11.04 -1.85 -15.13
CA ALA A 102 10.89 -0.62 -15.91
C ALA A 102 9.66 0.21 -15.50
N ALA A 103 8.55 -0.45 -15.10
CA ALA A 103 7.28 0.22 -14.85
C ALA A 103 6.96 0.42 -13.36
N CYS A 104 7.43 -0.49 -12.48
CA CYS A 104 7.13 -0.43 -11.05
C CYS A 104 8.14 0.46 -10.32
N GLN A 105 7.76 1.69 -10.04
CA GLN A 105 8.63 2.67 -9.39
C GLN A 105 8.63 2.56 -7.87
N LEU A 106 7.48 2.23 -7.27
CA LEU A 106 7.32 2.19 -5.82
C LEU A 106 6.33 1.10 -5.41
N VAL A 107 6.73 0.30 -4.43
CA VAL A 107 5.84 -0.63 -3.73
C VAL A 107 5.77 -0.22 -2.27
N VAL A 108 4.57 -0.02 -1.76
CA VAL A 108 4.31 0.35 -0.36
C VAL A 108 3.54 -0.76 0.32
N ALA A 109 4.14 -1.41 1.30
CA ALA A 109 3.44 -2.33 2.19
C ALA A 109 3.12 -1.65 3.51
N GLN A 110 1.89 -1.84 3.99
CA GLN A 110 1.39 -1.23 5.23
C GLN A 110 0.98 -2.31 6.23
N ARG A 111 1.33 -2.07 7.48
CA ARG A 111 0.80 -2.80 8.63
C ARG A 111 0.25 -1.82 9.66
N LEU A 112 -0.82 -2.21 10.33
CA LEU A 112 -1.42 -1.40 11.39
C LEU A 112 -1.08 -2.00 12.75
N ALA A 113 -0.24 -1.31 13.51
CA ALA A 113 0.04 -1.64 14.91
C ALA A 113 -0.94 -0.91 15.84
N ARG A 114 -1.34 -1.55 16.92
CA ARG A 114 -2.13 -0.90 17.98
C ARG A 114 -1.27 0.14 18.71
N ARG A 115 -1.83 1.30 18.97
CA ARG A 115 -1.17 2.34 19.77
C ARG A 115 -1.49 2.17 21.25
N ASN A 116 -0.48 2.28 22.11
CA ASN A 116 -0.70 2.36 23.55
C ASN A 116 -1.60 3.55 23.89
N CYS A 117 -2.54 3.36 24.79
CA CYS A 117 -3.43 4.41 25.26
C CYS A 117 -2.62 5.52 25.95
N LYS A 118 -2.79 6.76 25.52
CA LYS A 118 -2.04 7.90 26.06
C LYS A 118 -2.32 8.16 27.54
N ASP A 119 -3.53 7.80 28.01
CA ASP A 119 -4.00 8.10 29.35
C ASP A 119 -3.55 7.05 30.40
N CYS A 120 -3.15 5.85 29.98
CA CYS A 120 -2.75 4.78 30.89
C CYS A 120 -1.43 4.10 30.51
N LYS A 121 -0.60 4.73 29.69
CA LYS A 121 0.72 4.22 29.33
C LYS A 121 1.65 4.23 30.55
N VAL A 122 2.36 3.16 30.76
CA VAL A 122 3.37 2.97 31.81
C VAL A 122 4.62 2.32 31.21
N PRO A 123 5.78 2.42 31.86
CA PRO A 123 6.95 1.63 31.46
C PRO A 123 6.61 0.13 31.44
N ASP A 124 7.23 -0.59 30.52
CA ASP A 124 7.13 -2.04 30.42
C ASP A 124 8.42 -2.68 30.89
N ASP A 125 8.46 -3.03 32.17
CA ASP A 125 9.65 -3.58 32.81
C ASP A 125 9.93 -5.03 32.38
N ASP A 126 8.97 -5.69 31.73
CA ASP A 126 9.14 -7.05 31.19
C ASP A 126 10.00 -7.05 29.91
N VAL A 127 10.12 -5.89 29.23
CA VAL A 127 10.94 -5.73 28.04
C VAL A 127 12.30 -5.15 28.40
N ASN A 128 13.26 -6.03 28.61
CA ASN A 128 14.65 -5.65 28.91
C ASN A 128 15.51 -5.59 27.61
N PRO A 129 16.73 -5.02 27.66
CA PRO A 129 17.60 -4.90 26.48
C PRO A 129 17.89 -6.23 25.78
N LYS A 130 17.91 -7.34 26.47
CA LYS A 130 18.15 -8.66 25.89
C LYS A 130 16.97 -9.09 25.00
N VAL A 131 15.74 -8.90 25.46
CA VAL A 131 14.54 -9.17 24.68
C VAL A 131 14.53 -8.33 23.39
N LEU A 132 14.96 -7.07 23.46
CA LEU A 132 15.06 -6.22 22.28
C LEU A 132 16.14 -6.70 21.29
N GLN A 133 17.27 -7.18 21.80
CA GLN A 133 18.32 -7.78 20.96
C GLN A 133 17.84 -9.06 20.27
N ASP A 134 17.11 -9.90 20.97
CA ASP A 134 16.51 -11.13 20.42
C ASP A 134 15.49 -10.81 19.31
N LEU A 135 14.87 -9.61 19.36
CA LEU A 135 14.00 -9.06 18.31
C LEU A 135 14.77 -8.37 17.16
N GLY A 136 16.11 -8.39 17.18
CA GLY A 136 16.94 -7.85 16.11
C GLY A 136 17.43 -6.40 16.29
N PHE A 137 17.21 -5.79 17.46
CA PHE A 137 17.78 -4.47 17.76
C PHE A 137 19.27 -4.59 18.08
N THR A 138 20.06 -3.61 17.65
CA THR A 138 21.47 -3.52 18.04
C THR A 138 21.59 -3.28 19.55
N ALA A 139 22.69 -3.73 20.18
CA ALA A 139 22.92 -3.53 21.62
C ALA A 139 22.82 -2.06 22.04
N GLU A 140 23.32 -1.16 21.19
CA GLU A 140 23.27 0.28 21.44
C GLU A 140 21.83 0.80 21.47
N VAL A 141 21.01 0.43 20.47
CA VAL A 141 19.59 0.84 20.41
C VAL A 141 18.80 0.20 21.54
N ALA A 142 19.01 -1.10 21.79
CA ALA A 142 18.32 -1.83 22.85
C ALA A 142 18.54 -1.21 24.25
N SER A 143 19.72 -0.66 24.52
CA SER A 143 20.05 0.00 25.80
C SER A 143 19.35 1.36 25.99
N ARG A 144 18.95 2.02 24.89
CA ARG A 144 18.31 3.35 24.90
C ARG A 144 16.77 3.29 24.87
N VAL A 145 16.22 2.19 24.35
CA VAL A 145 14.75 2.04 24.22
C VAL A 145 14.12 1.83 25.57
N LYS A 146 13.15 2.66 25.88
CA LYS A 146 12.24 2.48 27.03
C LYS A 146 10.92 1.96 26.52
N ALA A 147 10.68 0.66 26.69
CA ALA A 147 9.43 0.04 26.29
C ALA A 147 8.26 0.58 27.13
N ILE A 148 7.10 0.69 26.53
CA ILE A 148 5.89 1.24 27.14
C ILE A 148 4.72 0.31 26.83
N LYS A 149 3.90 0.01 27.84
CA LYS A 149 2.63 -0.71 27.70
C LYS A 149 1.45 0.11 28.22
N GLY A 150 0.25 -0.21 27.79
CA GLY A 150 -0.97 0.34 28.33
C GLY A 150 -1.45 -0.53 29.50
N LYS A 151 -1.63 0.07 30.70
CA LYS A 151 -2.14 -0.63 31.89
C LYS A 151 -3.64 -1.00 31.79
N GLY A 152 -4.38 -0.29 30.96
CA GLY A 152 -5.84 -0.32 30.90
C GLY A 152 -6.46 0.86 31.67
N CYS A 153 -7.54 1.39 31.11
CA CYS A 153 -8.36 2.42 31.76
C CYS A 153 -9.75 2.50 31.07
N PRO A 154 -10.74 3.19 31.67
CA PRO A 154 -12.08 3.33 31.09
C PRO A 154 -12.07 3.91 29.67
N LYS A 155 -11.14 4.83 29.36
CA LYS A 155 -11.03 5.46 28.02
C LYS A 155 -10.61 4.50 26.92
N CYS A 156 -9.89 3.43 27.22
CA CYS A 156 -9.50 2.38 26.29
C CYS A 156 -10.27 1.07 26.51
N LYS A 157 -11.32 1.08 27.35
CA LYS A 157 -12.11 -0.09 27.73
C LYS A 157 -11.21 -1.21 28.29
N ASP A 158 -10.27 -0.84 29.14
CA ASP A 158 -9.30 -1.70 29.84
C ASP A 158 -8.36 -2.51 28.92
N THR A 159 -8.36 -2.22 27.63
CA THR A 159 -7.48 -2.91 26.65
C THR A 159 -6.03 -2.45 26.69
N GLY A 160 -5.73 -1.30 27.27
CA GLY A 160 -4.40 -0.65 27.19
C GLY A 160 -4.09 0.02 25.85
N TYR A 161 -4.96 -0.15 24.82
CA TYR A 161 -4.73 0.35 23.47
C TYR A 161 -5.83 1.29 23.01
N LYS A 162 -5.47 2.36 22.28
CA LYS A 162 -6.43 3.28 21.67
C LYS A 162 -5.89 3.83 20.35
N GLY A 163 -6.58 3.46 19.27
CA GLY A 163 -6.18 3.81 17.90
C GLY A 163 -5.11 2.88 17.34
N ARG A 164 -4.72 3.16 16.11
CA ARG A 164 -3.75 2.40 15.33
C ARG A 164 -2.69 3.32 14.74
N GLN A 165 -1.51 2.78 14.47
CA GLN A 165 -0.40 3.45 13.81
C GLN A 165 -0.01 2.64 12.58
N GLY A 166 0.09 3.30 11.42
CA GLY A 166 0.64 2.69 10.22
C GLY A 166 2.15 2.53 10.34
N ILE A 167 2.61 1.35 9.98
CA ILE A 167 4.03 1.03 9.75
C ILE A 167 4.15 0.73 8.27
N TYR A 168 5.07 1.39 7.60
CA TYR A 168 5.24 1.32 6.16
C TYR A 168 6.59 0.72 5.82
N CYS A 169 6.60 -0.21 4.87
CA CYS A 169 7.80 -0.70 4.21
C CYS A 169 7.76 -0.24 2.77
N LEU A 170 8.83 0.39 2.31
CA LEU A 170 8.96 0.92 0.96
C LEU A 170 10.00 0.10 0.20
N LEU A 171 9.67 -0.29 -1.02
CA LEU A 171 10.58 -0.79 -2.02
C LEU A 171 10.45 0.11 -3.25
N TYR A 172 11.53 0.69 -3.70
CA TYR A 172 11.57 1.59 -4.86
C TYR A 172 12.78 1.28 -5.73
N THR A 173 12.67 1.60 -7.00
CA THR A 173 13.81 1.56 -7.92
C THR A 173 14.64 2.82 -7.71
N SER A 174 15.97 2.70 -7.65
CA SER A 174 16.87 3.87 -7.64
C SER A 174 16.71 4.61 -8.95
N ASP A 175 16.57 5.93 -8.88
CA ASP A 175 16.67 6.79 -10.06
C ASP A 175 18.16 6.86 -10.46
N ALA A 176 18.45 6.67 -11.74
CA ALA A 176 19.82 6.75 -12.26
C ALA A 176 20.46 8.17 -12.12
N ALA A 177 19.69 9.12 -11.56
CA ALA A 177 20.15 10.46 -11.24
C ALA A 177 20.80 10.58 -9.84
N ASP A 178 20.73 9.52 -9.02
CA ASP A 178 21.30 9.50 -7.66
C ASP A 178 22.70 8.81 -7.60
N GLU A 179 23.29 8.46 -8.76
CA GLU A 179 24.65 7.96 -8.88
C GLU A 179 25.69 9.06 -9.20
#